data_082706ad5550421d6c15c1ac0225075b
#
_entry.id   082706ad5550421d6c15c1ac0225075b
#
_cell.length_a   1.000
_cell.length_b   1.000
_cell.length_c   1.000
_cell.angle_alpha   90.00
_cell.angle_beta   90.00
_cell.angle_gamma   90.00
#
_symmetry.space_group_name_H-M   'P 1'
#
loop_
_entity.id
_entity.type
_entity.pdbx_description
1 polymer ?
#
loop_
_entity_poly.entity_id
_entity_poly.type
_entity_poly.pdbx_seq_one_letter_code
_entity_poly.pdbx_strand_id
1 'polypeptide(L)'
;MSDVCLTLICPPAAEEQLWDFLLLAQNTGVFTSAKIFGHGFHPAHLEIDEQVLGRTRELAFTLLLEANTAETLLTDLRKQMPRVGLRYWMTPVIAAGEIS
;
A
#
# COMPACT_ATOMS: atom_id res chain seq x y z
N MET A 1 3.68 -22.85 -3.87
CA MET A 1 3.58 -21.39 -4.08
C MET A 1 2.93 -20.76 -2.88
N SER A 2 3.45 -19.65 -2.47
CA SER A 2 3.01 -18.99 -1.23
C SER A 2 2.25 -17.73 -1.56
N ASP A 3 1.07 -17.58 -0.95
CA ASP A 3 0.36 -16.30 -1.00
C ASP A 3 0.84 -15.40 0.11
N VAL A 4 0.80 -14.12 -0.17
CA VAL A 4 1.15 -13.08 0.78
C VAL A 4 0.06 -12.02 0.82
N CYS A 5 -0.05 -11.37 1.95
CA CYS A 5 -0.86 -10.17 2.10
C CYS A 5 0.09 -8.98 2.03
N LEU A 6 0.00 -8.22 0.96
CA LEU A 6 0.79 -7.02 0.75
C LEU A 6 -0.04 -5.82 1.18
N THR A 7 0.49 -5.06 2.14
CA THR A 7 -0.11 -3.80 2.56
C THR A 7 0.75 -2.65 2.06
N LEU A 8 0.14 -1.72 1.33
CA LEU A 8 0.79 -0.51 0.87
C LEU A 8 0.17 0.67 1.62
N ILE A 9 1.02 1.49 2.24
CA ILE A 9 0.58 2.69 2.92
C ILE A 9 0.98 3.89 2.06
N CYS A 10 0.01 4.72 1.76
CA CYS A 10 0.14 5.77 0.76
C CYS A 10 -0.26 7.12 1.34
N PRO A 11 0.58 8.17 1.19
CA PRO A 11 0.14 9.52 1.50
C PRO A 11 -1.01 9.94 0.60
N PRO A 12 -1.94 10.78 1.09
CA PRO A 12 -3.08 11.20 0.26
C PRO A 12 -2.68 11.83 -1.07
N ALA A 13 -1.56 12.55 -1.11
CA ALA A 13 -1.08 13.19 -2.33
C ALA A 13 -0.72 12.20 -3.43
N ALA A 14 -0.42 10.95 -3.10
CA ALA A 14 -0.04 9.91 -4.06
C ALA A 14 -1.18 8.92 -4.34
N GLU A 15 -2.34 9.12 -3.76
CA GLU A 15 -3.47 8.18 -3.85
C GLU A 15 -3.88 7.92 -5.29
N GLU A 16 -4.12 8.98 -6.05
CA GLU A 16 -4.60 8.84 -7.43
C GLU A 16 -3.59 8.12 -8.30
N GLN A 17 -2.32 8.44 -8.15
CA GLN A 17 -1.25 7.80 -8.91
C GLN A 17 -1.16 6.31 -8.58
N LEU A 18 -1.30 5.95 -7.30
CA LEU A 18 -1.28 4.55 -6.88
C LEU A 18 -2.53 3.81 -7.39
N TRP A 19 -3.70 4.44 -7.32
CA TRP A 19 -4.91 3.89 -7.90
C TRP A 19 -4.73 3.51 -9.36
N ASP A 20 -4.23 4.47 -10.16
CA ASP A 20 -4.02 4.25 -11.58
C ASP A 20 -3.03 3.12 -11.82
N PHE A 21 -1.95 3.09 -11.04
CA PHE A 21 -0.96 2.02 -11.15
C PHE A 21 -1.59 0.65 -10.88
N LEU A 22 -2.35 0.52 -9.80
CA LEU A 22 -2.95 -0.76 -9.42
C LEU A 22 -4.03 -1.22 -10.39
N LEU A 23 -4.80 -0.29 -10.94
CA LEU A 23 -5.84 -0.63 -11.92
C LEU A 23 -5.26 -1.10 -13.25
N LEU A 24 -4.10 -0.58 -13.62
CA LEU A 24 -3.44 -0.96 -14.87
C LEU A 24 -2.52 -2.17 -14.70
N ALA A 25 -2.09 -2.47 -13.50
CA ALA A 25 -1.21 -3.61 -13.25
C ALA A 25 -1.98 -4.91 -13.44
N GLN A 26 -1.31 -5.87 -14.10
CA GLN A 26 -1.89 -7.19 -14.28
C GLN A 26 -1.67 -8.01 -13.02
N ASN A 27 -2.59 -8.95 -12.76
CA ASN A 27 -2.48 -9.92 -11.67
C ASN A 27 -2.58 -9.31 -10.27
N THR A 28 -3.15 -8.11 -10.13
CA THR A 28 -3.44 -7.56 -8.80
C THR A 28 -4.69 -8.16 -8.17
N GLY A 29 -5.58 -8.72 -9.01
CA GLY A 29 -6.83 -9.30 -8.54
C GLY A 29 -7.70 -8.28 -7.82
N VAL A 30 -8.40 -8.74 -6.81
CA VAL A 30 -9.21 -7.88 -5.94
C VAL A 30 -8.31 -7.31 -4.87
N PHE A 31 -8.42 -6.00 -4.64
CA PHE A 31 -7.75 -5.35 -3.53
C PHE A 31 -8.70 -4.41 -2.81
N THR A 32 -8.39 -4.10 -1.58
CA THR A 32 -9.20 -3.22 -0.75
C THR A 32 -8.40 -1.99 -0.38
N SER A 33 -9.10 -0.91 -0.04
CA SER A 33 -8.48 0.30 0.46
C SER A 33 -9.24 0.82 1.67
N ALA A 34 -8.51 1.52 2.54
CA ALA A 34 -9.09 2.10 3.75
C ALA A 34 -8.33 3.38 4.11
N LYS A 35 -9.06 4.33 4.69
CA LYS A 35 -8.44 5.51 5.30
C LYS A 35 -7.98 5.12 6.69
N ILE A 36 -6.74 5.47 7.01
CA ILE A 36 -6.13 5.14 8.29
C ILE A 36 -5.40 6.37 8.85
N PHE A 37 -5.01 6.27 10.13
CA PHE A 37 -4.07 7.22 10.71
C PHE A 37 -2.73 6.53 10.88
N GLY A 38 -1.67 7.19 10.41
CA GLY A 38 -0.30 6.72 10.61
C GLY A 38 0.34 7.42 11.80
N HIS A 39 1.27 6.74 12.44
CA HIS A 39 2.05 7.27 13.57
C HIS A 39 3.51 6.94 13.35
N GLY A 40 4.40 7.82 13.80
CA GLY A 40 5.84 7.60 13.67
C GLY A 40 6.39 7.89 12.28
N PHE A 41 5.62 8.52 11.41
CA PHE A 41 6.09 8.89 10.09
C PHE A 41 6.96 10.15 10.20
N HIS A 42 7.77 10.38 9.17
CA HIS A 42 8.74 11.47 9.19
C HIS A 42 8.02 12.84 9.29
N PRO A 43 8.38 13.70 10.26
CA PRO A 43 7.67 14.97 10.48
C PRO A 43 7.62 15.89 9.26
N ALA A 44 8.60 15.81 8.36
CA ALA A 44 8.63 16.64 7.16
C ALA A 44 7.46 16.38 6.21
N HIS A 45 6.78 15.24 6.34
CA HIS A 45 5.62 14.89 5.51
C HIS A 45 4.29 15.23 6.16
N LEU A 46 4.31 15.85 7.36
CA LEU A 46 3.10 16.15 8.11
C LEU A 46 2.63 17.57 7.83
N GLU A 47 1.32 17.76 7.77
CA GLU A 47 0.73 19.10 7.85
C GLU A 47 0.84 19.61 9.29
N ILE A 48 0.62 20.92 9.48
CA ILE A 48 0.81 21.54 10.80
C ILE A 48 -0.06 20.89 11.86
N ASP A 49 -1.34 20.66 11.57
CA ASP A 49 -2.26 20.01 12.51
C ASP A 49 -1.87 18.56 12.78
N GLU A 50 -1.34 17.84 11.79
CA GLU A 50 -0.86 16.47 11.96
C GLU A 50 0.37 16.43 12.86
N GLN A 51 1.28 17.40 12.72
CA GLN A 51 2.45 17.51 13.60
C GLN A 51 2.04 17.67 15.06
N VAL A 52 1.03 18.48 15.32
CA VAL A 52 0.52 18.70 16.68
C VAL A 52 -0.12 17.43 17.24
N LEU A 53 -0.88 16.70 16.40
CA LEU A 53 -1.57 15.47 16.82
C LEU A 53 -0.64 14.26 16.87
N GLY A 54 0.54 14.33 16.23
CA GLY A 54 1.47 13.20 16.15
C GLY A 54 0.99 12.07 15.29
N ARG A 55 0.13 12.35 14.31
CA ARG A 55 -0.43 11.36 13.38
C ARG A 55 -0.62 11.95 12.01
N THR A 56 -0.65 11.07 11.00
CA THR A 56 -0.89 11.45 9.60
C THR A 56 -2.16 10.78 9.10
N ARG A 57 -2.81 11.43 8.14
CA ARG A 57 -3.86 10.79 7.35
C ARG A 57 -3.20 10.02 6.23
N GLU A 58 -3.51 8.73 6.12
CA GLU A 58 -2.91 7.83 5.14
C GLU A 58 -3.98 6.94 4.55
N LEU A 59 -3.62 6.25 3.47
CA LEU A 59 -4.46 5.25 2.84
C LEU A 59 -3.73 3.91 2.87
N ALA A 60 -4.44 2.86 3.25
CA ALA A 60 -3.91 1.51 3.23
C ALA A 60 -4.57 0.74 2.10
N PHE A 61 -3.76 0.14 1.24
CA PHE A 61 -4.21 -0.76 0.19
C PHE A 61 -3.76 -2.17 0.55
N THR A 62 -4.69 -3.11 0.53
CA THR A 62 -4.41 -4.50 0.92
C THR A 62 -4.67 -5.41 -0.27
N LEU A 63 -3.64 -6.16 -0.66
CA LEU A 63 -3.69 -7.07 -1.80
C LEU A 63 -3.29 -8.47 -1.36
N LEU A 64 -4.03 -9.47 -1.83
CA LEU A 64 -3.64 -10.87 -1.66
C LEU A 64 -3.02 -11.33 -2.96
N LEU A 65 -1.74 -11.69 -2.93
CA LEU A 65 -0.97 -11.99 -4.12
C LEU A 65 -0.10 -13.21 -3.90
N GLU A 66 0.27 -13.87 -4.99
CA GLU A 66 1.40 -14.80 -4.95
C GLU A 66 2.67 -14.00 -4.65
N ALA A 67 3.59 -14.61 -3.90
CA ALA A 67 4.80 -13.93 -3.46
C ALA A 67 5.62 -13.35 -4.62
N ASN A 68 5.77 -14.09 -5.72
CA ASN A 68 6.52 -13.59 -6.87
C ASN A 68 5.83 -12.41 -7.54
N THR A 69 4.52 -12.42 -7.61
CA THR A 69 3.74 -11.30 -8.14
C THR A 69 3.91 -10.07 -7.28
N ALA A 70 3.91 -10.23 -5.96
CA ALA A 70 4.13 -9.13 -5.03
C ALA A 70 5.52 -8.51 -5.22
N GLU A 71 6.55 -9.33 -5.38
CA GLU A 71 7.91 -8.83 -5.62
C GLU A 71 8.01 -8.05 -6.92
N THR A 72 7.38 -8.55 -7.99
CA THR A 72 7.34 -7.84 -9.27
C THR A 72 6.62 -6.51 -9.13
N LEU A 73 5.49 -6.49 -8.44
CA LEU A 73 4.73 -5.27 -8.19
C LEU A 73 5.57 -4.24 -7.46
N LEU A 74 6.29 -4.66 -6.40
CA LEU A 74 7.14 -3.75 -5.64
C LEU A 74 8.28 -3.20 -6.49
N THR A 75 8.87 -4.03 -7.35
CA THR A 75 9.91 -3.59 -8.26
C THR A 75 9.39 -2.50 -9.20
N ASP A 76 8.20 -2.70 -9.76
CA ASP A 76 7.60 -1.73 -10.65
C ASP A 76 7.21 -0.43 -9.92
N LEU A 77 6.72 -0.54 -8.69
CA LEU A 77 6.42 0.63 -7.87
C LEU A 77 7.65 1.47 -7.59
N ARG A 78 8.79 0.83 -7.31
CA ARG A 78 10.05 1.55 -7.11
C ARG A 78 10.47 2.33 -8.33
N LYS A 79 10.18 1.83 -9.52
CA LYS A 79 10.51 2.50 -10.77
C LYS A 79 9.54 3.62 -11.11
N GLN A 80 8.25 3.42 -10.88
CA GLN A 80 7.21 4.34 -11.34
C GLN A 80 6.80 5.38 -10.32
N MET A 81 6.97 5.07 -9.04
CA MET A 81 6.57 5.96 -7.95
C MET A 81 7.69 6.15 -6.94
N PRO A 82 8.91 6.56 -7.40
CA PRO A 82 9.98 6.80 -6.46
C PRO A 82 9.71 8.08 -5.65
N ARG A 83 10.14 8.08 -4.40
CA ARG A 83 10.13 9.28 -3.55
C ARG A 83 8.76 9.86 -3.24
N VAL A 84 7.69 9.06 -3.39
CA VAL A 84 6.34 9.52 -3.02
C VAL A 84 5.98 9.16 -1.58
N GLY A 85 6.83 8.42 -0.88
CA GLY A 85 6.62 8.08 0.52
C GLY A 85 5.77 6.84 0.73
N LEU A 86 5.74 5.93 -0.23
CA LEU A 86 5.05 4.65 -0.04
C LEU A 86 5.79 3.80 0.99
N ARG A 87 5.03 3.15 1.86
CA ARG A 87 5.54 2.13 2.77
C ARG A 87 4.82 0.83 2.47
N TYR A 88 5.47 -0.28 2.81
CA TYR A 88 4.83 -1.57 2.64
C TYR A 88 5.29 -2.55 3.70
N TRP A 89 4.49 -3.56 3.88
CA TRP A 89 4.90 -4.80 4.55
C TRP A 89 4.13 -5.94 3.93
N MET A 90 4.68 -7.14 4.08
CA MET A 90 4.06 -8.37 3.63
C MET A 90 4.00 -9.36 4.76
N THR A 91 2.89 -10.09 4.83
CA THR A 91 2.74 -11.19 5.77
C THR A 91 2.33 -12.45 5.01
N PRO A 92 2.76 -13.62 5.49
CA PRO A 92 2.29 -14.87 4.90
C PRO A 92 0.79 -15.04 5.08
N VAL A 93 0.15 -15.67 4.12
CA VAL A 93 -1.27 -16.01 4.19
C VAL A 93 -1.39 -17.51 4.35
N ILE A 94 -1.98 -17.94 5.45
CA ILE A 94 -2.17 -19.37 5.73
C ILE A 94 -3.27 -19.94 4.85
N ALA A 95 -4.35 -19.20 4.68
CA ALA A 95 -5.47 -19.61 3.85
C ALA A 95 -6.21 -18.38 3.36
N ALA A 96 -6.71 -18.44 2.15
CA ALA A 96 -7.53 -17.40 1.56
C ALA A 96 -8.45 -18.03 0.54
N GLY A 97 -9.63 -17.48 0.39
CA GLY A 97 -10.58 -17.96 -0.60
C GLY A 97 -11.88 -17.22 -0.50
N GLU A 98 -12.81 -17.65 -1.29
CA GLU A 98 -14.15 -17.09 -1.34
C GLU A 98 -15.14 -18.10 -0.76
N ILE A 99 -16.07 -17.60 0.03
CA ILE A 99 -17.17 -18.44 0.55
C ILE A 99 -18.38 -18.16 -0.33
N SER A 100 -18.79 -19.18 -1.07
CA SER A 100 -19.91 -19.06 -2.00
C SER A 100 -21.18 -19.73 -1.49
#